data_7b9057282edc1974c15bd67e822ae350
#
_entry.id   7b9057282edc1974c15bd67e822ae350
#
_cell.length_a   1.000
_cell.length_b   1.000
_cell.length_c   1.000
_cell.angle_alpha   90.00
_cell.angle_beta   90.00
_cell.angle_gamma   90.00
#
_symmetry.space_group_name_H-M   'P 1'
#
loop_
_entity.id
_entity.type
_entity.pdbx_description
1 polymer ?
#
loop_
_entity_poly.entity_id
_entity_poly.type
_entity_poly.pdbx_seq_one_letter_code
_entity_poly.pdbx_strand_id
1 'polypeptide(L)'
;NIRKNIVVIIGFDPGLTNTGYAVLRKKNNDISLIECGLINPKKSKIISERLYTIFSQASDLIKKFEPSTIFVENVFYGKNVQSAIKLGQAKSSVMLAAEHNKISSQEFSPREIKQSIVGNGSASKEQVAFMVKKIFKLDDSVLKKNDISDAIAVAWCGLNRT
;
A
#
# COMPACT_ATOMS: atom_id res chain seq x y z
N ASN A 1 12.44 31.80 -1.32
CA ASN A 1 11.37 30.92 -1.80
C ASN A 1 11.53 29.55 -1.12
N ILE A 2 10.95 29.41 0.07
CA ILE A 2 10.86 28.12 0.73
C ILE A 2 9.75 27.35 -0.02
N ARG A 3 10.11 26.56 -1.02
CA ARG A 3 9.21 25.54 -1.59
C ARG A 3 8.91 24.61 -0.42
N LYS A 4 7.70 24.68 0.11
CA LYS A 4 7.20 23.73 1.11
C LYS A 4 7.35 22.35 0.49
N ASN A 5 8.29 21.53 0.98
CA ASN A 5 8.51 20.18 0.49
C ASN A 5 7.26 19.36 0.83
N ILE A 6 6.34 19.29 -0.12
CA ILE A 6 5.15 18.42 -0.04
C ILE A 6 5.49 17.18 -0.83
N VAL A 7 5.46 16.03 -0.18
CA VAL A 7 5.66 14.71 -0.79
C VAL A 7 4.36 13.94 -0.64
N VAL A 8 3.84 13.40 -1.73
CA VAL A 8 2.69 12.48 -1.74
C VAL A 8 3.19 11.12 -2.20
N ILE A 9 2.79 10.08 -1.50
CA ILE A 9 3.10 8.70 -1.84
C ILE A 9 1.85 7.83 -1.71
N ILE A 10 1.85 6.66 -2.37
CA ILE A 10 0.81 5.65 -2.20
C ILE A 10 1.46 4.34 -1.78
N GLY A 11 0.96 3.73 -0.72
CA GLY A 11 1.27 2.36 -0.34
C GLY A 11 0.17 1.41 -0.79
N PHE A 12 0.55 0.24 -1.29
CA PHE A 12 -0.36 -0.81 -1.70
C PHE A 12 -0.05 -2.12 -0.96
N ASP A 13 -1.12 -2.80 -0.57
CA ASP A 13 -1.11 -4.21 -0.13
C ASP A 13 -1.88 -5.04 -1.17
N PRO A 14 -1.17 -5.61 -2.19
CA PRO A 14 -1.80 -6.24 -3.33
C PRO A 14 -2.43 -7.59 -3.00
N GLY A 15 -3.63 -7.84 -3.51
CA GLY A 15 -4.32 -9.12 -3.45
C GLY A 15 -5.38 -9.26 -4.53
N LEU A 16 -5.64 -10.49 -4.98
CA LEU A 16 -6.65 -10.78 -6.02
C LEU A 16 -8.10 -10.72 -5.51
N THR A 17 -8.29 -10.75 -4.20
CA THR A 17 -9.61 -10.59 -3.57
C THR A 17 -9.84 -9.13 -3.21
N ASN A 18 -8.88 -8.54 -2.54
CA ASN A 18 -8.83 -7.13 -2.22
C ASN A 18 -7.39 -6.65 -2.40
N THR A 19 -7.21 -5.44 -2.89
CA THR A 19 -5.94 -4.72 -2.84
C THR A 19 -6.15 -3.47 -1.98
N GLY A 20 -5.49 -3.42 -0.84
CA GLY A 20 -5.49 -2.24 0.02
C GLY A 20 -4.65 -1.12 -0.58
N TYR A 21 -5.07 0.13 -0.38
CA TYR A 21 -4.25 1.29 -0.71
C TYR A 21 -4.35 2.37 0.36
N ALA A 22 -3.30 3.15 0.49
CA ALA A 22 -3.25 4.32 1.37
C ALA A 22 -2.41 5.43 0.74
N VAL A 23 -2.95 6.64 0.74
CA VAL A 23 -2.29 7.85 0.25
C VAL A 23 -1.84 8.67 1.44
N LEU A 24 -0.55 8.84 1.60
CA LEU A 24 0.05 9.69 2.62
C LEU A 24 0.67 10.94 2.00
N ARG A 25 0.57 12.03 2.74
CA ARG A 25 1.22 13.29 2.42
C ARG A 25 2.12 13.71 3.57
N LYS A 26 3.35 14.06 3.25
CA LYS A 26 4.29 14.73 4.16
C LYS A 26 4.44 16.18 3.75
N LYS A 27 4.23 17.08 4.70
CA LYS A 27 4.48 18.51 4.54
C LYS A 27 5.37 18.96 5.69
N ASN A 28 6.62 19.23 5.40
CA ASN A 28 7.68 19.39 6.41
C ASN A 28 7.80 18.11 7.25
N ASN A 29 7.52 18.18 8.56
CA ASN A 29 7.54 17.03 9.47
C ASN A 29 6.14 16.47 9.77
N ASP A 30 5.09 17.06 9.20
CA ASP A 30 3.71 16.62 9.42
C ASP A 30 3.30 15.59 8.36
N ILE A 31 2.85 14.42 8.83
CA ILE A 31 2.38 13.30 8.01
C ILE A 31 0.89 13.15 8.19
N SER A 32 0.16 13.17 7.09
CA SER A 32 -1.29 13.01 7.07
C SER A 32 -1.74 11.90 6.12
N LEU A 33 -2.74 11.13 6.55
CA LEU A 33 -3.47 10.20 5.70
C LEU A 33 -4.51 10.98 4.91
N ILE A 34 -4.38 10.98 3.58
CA ILE A 34 -5.26 11.70 2.67
C ILE A 34 -6.46 10.85 2.29
N GLU A 35 -6.20 9.61 1.90
CA GLU A 35 -7.23 8.65 1.52
C GLU A 35 -6.71 7.23 1.75
N CYS A 36 -7.61 6.33 2.08
CA CYS A 36 -7.32 4.89 2.09
C CYS A 36 -8.57 4.11 1.70
N GLY A 37 -8.38 2.90 1.21
CA GLY A 37 -9.50 2.08 0.78
C GLY A 37 -9.07 0.76 0.16
N LEU A 38 -10.00 0.16 -0.57
CA LEU A 38 -9.82 -1.12 -1.24
C LEU A 38 -10.14 -1.02 -2.73
N ILE A 39 -9.27 -1.59 -3.53
CA ILE A 39 -9.60 -2.05 -4.87
C ILE A 39 -10.18 -3.45 -4.71
N ASN A 40 -11.36 -3.71 -5.28
CA ASN A 40 -12.05 -4.98 -5.14
C ASN A 40 -12.17 -5.70 -6.49
N PRO A 41 -11.17 -6.49 -6.91
CA PRO A 41 -11.13 -7.15 -8.20
C PRO A 41 -11.97 -8.43 -8.28
N LYS A 42 -12.50 -8.92 -7.18
CA LYS A 42 -13.16 -10.25 -7.10
C LYS A 42 -14.50 -10.37 -7.82
N LYS A 43 -15.03 -9.29 -8.39
CA LYS A 43 -16.28 -9.31 -9.17
C LYS A 43 -16.21 -10.24 -10.38
N SER A 44 -15.01 -10.45 -10.95
CA SER A 44 -14.78 -11.42 -12.02
C SER A 44 -14.19 -12.73 -11.51
N LYS A 45 -14.54 -13.83 -12.18
CA LYS A 45 -13.90 -15.16 -12.03
C LYS A 45 -12.63 -15.28 -12.90
N ILE A 46 -12.48 -14.43 -13.90
CA ILE A 46 -11.37 -14.44 -14.87
C ILE A 46 -10.18 -13.69 -14.29
N ILE A 47 -9.03 -14.35 -14.21
CA ILE A 47 -7.84 -13.78 -13.59
C ILE A 47 -7.35 -12.51 -14.29
N SER A 48 -7.33 -12.49 -15.61
CA SER A 48 -6.91 -11.33 -16.39
C SER A 48 -7.78 -10.09 -16.13
N GLU A 49 -9.09 -10.26 -15.97
CA GLU A 49 -9.99 -9.17 -15.61
C GLU A 49 -9.75 -8.63 -14.21
N ARG A 50 -9.42 -9.51 -13.25
CA ARG A 50 -9.01 -9.08 -11.91
C ARG A 50 -7.73 -8.26 -11.94
N LEU A 51 -6.73 -8.75 -12.68
CA LEU A 51 -5.44 -8.05 -12.82
C LEU A 51 -5.63 -6.69 -13.51
N TYR A 52 -6.47 -6.64 -14.54
CA TYR A 52 -6.80 -5.39 -15.21
C TYR A 52 -7.54 -4.40 -14.28
N THR A 53 -8.45 -4.89 -13.44
CA THR A 53 -9.14 -4.05 -12.43
C THR A 53 -8.13 -3.43 -11.46
N ILE A 54 -7.17 -4.21 -10.98
CA ILE A 54 -6.11 -3.71 -10.10
C ILE A 54 -5.27 -2.64 -10.82
N PHE A 55 -4.81 -2.96 -12.03
CA PHE A 55 -4.03 -2.04 -12.86
C PHE A 55 -4.77 -0.72 -13.13
N SER A 56 -6.02 -0.81 -13.58
CA SER A 56 -6.84 0.35 -13.95
C SER A 56 -7.10 1.25 -12.74
N GLN A 57 -7.56 0.70 -11.62
CA GLN A 57 -7.86 1.49 -10.43
C GLN A 57 -6.61 2.03 -9.73
N ALA A 58 -5.50 1.29 -9.74
CA ALA A 58 -4.22 1.81 -9.28
C ALA A 58 -3.74 2.98 -10.16
N SER A 59 -3.90 2.87 -11.49
CA SER A 59 -3.60 3.98 -12.41
C SER A 59 -4.47 5.21 -12.15
N ASP A 60 -5.75 5.03 -11.85
CA ASP A 60 -6.66 6.14 -11.53
C ASP A 60 -6.24 6.84 -10.23
N LEU A 61 -5.83 6.08 -9.20
CA LEU A 61 -5.30 6.63 -7.97
C LEU A 61 -3.99 7.42 -8.21
N ILE A 62 -3.09 6.88 -9.02
CA ILE A 62 -1.84 7.55 -9.37
C ILE A 62 -2.12 8.87 -10.09
N LYS A 63 -3.03 8.89 -11.06
CA LYS A 63 -3.43 10.11 -11.77
C LYS A 63 -4.10 11.13 -10.85
N LYS A 64 -4.95 10.67 -9.92
CA LYS A 64 -5.68 11.53 -8.99
C LYS A 64 -4.76 12.23 -7.98
N PHE A 65 -3.78 11.50 -7.45
CA PHE A 65 -2.95 11.98 -6.34
C PHE A 65 -1.54 12.43 -6.75
N GLU A 66 -1.11 12.10 -7.97
CA GLU A 66 0.20 12.44 -8.53
C GLU A 66 1.36 12.15 -7.54
N PRO A 67 1.46 10.90 -7.03
CA PRO A 67 2.49 10.56 -6.06
C PRO A 67 3.88 10.62 -6.68
N SER A 68 4.88 10.93 -5.88
CA SER A 68 6.29 10.85 -6.31
C SER A 68 6.77 9.40 -6.46
N THR A 69 6.23 8.50 -5.66
CA THR A 69 6.60 7.08 -5.63
C THR A 69 5.43 6.26 -5.09
N ILE A 70 5.28 5.04 -5.56
CA ILE A 70 4.43 4.04 -4.93
C ILE A 70 5.28 3.02 -4.17
N PHE A 71 4.72 2.44 -3.12
CA PHE A 71 5.35 1.40 -2.32
C PHE A 71 4.48 0.17 -2.23
N VAL A 72 5.11 -1.00 -2.28
CA VAL A 72 4.40 -2.29 -2.24
C VAL A 72 5.10 -3.22 -1.26
N GLU A 73 4.33 -4.06 -0.57
CA GLU A 73 4.92 -5.14 0.22
C GLU A 73 5.50 -6.22 -0.70
N ASN A 74 6.71 -6.64 -0.42
CA ASN A 74 7.32 -7.74 -1.16
C ASN A 74 6.72 -9.09 -0.72
N VAL A 75 6.37 -9.92 -1.69
CA VAL A 75 5.79 -11.24 -1.44
C VAL A 75 6.91 -12.21 -1.08
N PHE A 76 6.84 -12.80 0.12
CA PHE A 76 7.70 -13.91 0.51
C PHE A 76 7.08 -15.25 0.15
N TYR A 77 7.92 -16.20 -0.27
CA TYR A 77 7.53 -17.58 -0.51
C TYR A 77 7.06 -18.21 0.82
N GLY A 78 5.75 -18.29 0.99
CA GLY A 78 5.15 -19.11 2.02
C GLY A 78 5.11 -20.59 1.61
N LYS A 79 4.58 -21.42 2.49
CA LYS A 79 4.39 -22.86 2.23
C LYS A 79 3.46 -23.16 1.04
N ASN A 80 2.65 -22.20 0.60
CA ASN A 80 1.69 -22.34 -0.49
C ASN A 80 2.15 -21.55 -1.73
N VAL A 81 2.73 -22.26 -2.69
CA VAL A 81 3.25 -21.71 -3.95
C VAL A 81 2.16 -21.02 -4.77
N GLN A 82 0.94 -21.58 -4.82
CA GLN A 82 -0.16 -20.97 -5.60
C GLN A 82 -0.58 -19.62 -5.03
N SER A 83 -0.61 -19.50 -3.72
CA SER A 83 -0.92 -18.22 -3.06
C SER A 83 0.17 -17.18 -3.35
N ALA A 84 1.44 -17.58 -3.32
CA ALA A 84 2.56 -16.70 -3.65
C ALA A 84 2.49 -16.20 -5.11
N ILE A 85 2.15 -17.08 -6.06
CA ILE A 85 1.97 -16.71 -7.48
C ILE A 85 0.84 -15.68 -7.62
N LYS A 86 -0.32 -15.91 -7.00
CA LYS A 86 -1.47 -14.99 -7.04
C LYS A 86 -1.13 -13.62 -6.48
N LEU A 87 -0.42 -13.57 -5.36
CA LEU A 87 0.03 -12.31 -4.76
C LEU A 87 1.04 -11.60 -5.67
N GLY A 88 1.98 -12.35 -6.27
CA GLY A 88 2.92 -11.82 -7.26
C GLY A 88 2.24 -11.22 -8.48
N GLN A 89 1.19 -11.86 -8.99
CA GLN A 89 0.39 -11.33 -10.10
C GLN A 89 -0.30 -10.01 -9.72
N ALA A 90 -0.96 -9.94 -8.56
CA ALA A 90 -1.59 -8.71 -8.08
C ALA A 90 -0.56 -7.59 -7.89
N LYS A 91 0.59 -7.89 -7.28
CA LYS A 91 1.71 -6.96 -7.14
C LYS A 91 2.20 -6.44 -8.49
N SER A 92 2.40 -7.31 -9.45
CA SER A 92 2.84 -6.92 -10.80
C SER A 92 1.87 -5.96 -11.46
N SER A 93 0.56 -6.12 -11.26
CA SER A 93 -0.45 -5.20 -11.81
C SER A 93 -0.32 -3.79 -11.23
N VAL A 94 -0.03 -3.66 -9.93
CA VAL A 94 0.23 -2.36 -9.29
C VAL A 94 1.52 -1.74 -9.80
N MET A 95 2.59 -2.53 -9.92
CA MET A 95 3.88 -2.04 -10.43
C MET A 95 3.80 -1.61 -11.89
N LEU A 96 3.06 -2.35 -12.72
CA LEU A 96 2.79 -1.95 -14.11
C LEU A 96 1.98 -0.66 -14.19
N ALA A 97 1.03 -0.43 -13.28
CA ALA A 97 0.29 0.83 -13.21
C ALA A 97 1.23 2.00 -12.90
N ALA A 98 2.20 1.80 -12.02
CA ALA A 98 3.21 2.82 -11.73
C ALA A 98 4.07 3.14 -12.96
N GLU A 99 4.64 2.13 -13.60
CA GLU A 99 5.48 2.29 -14.79
C GLU A 99 4.71 2.93 -15.95
N HIS A 100 3.46 2.50 -16.19
CA HIS A 100 2.58 3.09 -17.19
C HIS A 100 2.37 4.59 -16.98
N ASN A 101 2.29 5.04 -15.74
CA ASN A 101 2.13 6.45 -15.38
C ASN A 101 3.48 7.15 -15.10
N LYS A 102 4.63 6.51 -15.40
CA LYS A 102 5.99 7.04 -15.21
C LYS A 102 6.29 7.43 -13.76
N ILE A 103 5.76 6.67 -12.82
CA ILE A 103 6.00 6.82 -11.39
C ILE A 103 6.89 5.66 -10.92
N SER A 104 7.89 5.96 -10.09
CA SER A 104 8.74 4.94 -9.50
C SER A 104 7.97 4.04 -8.54
N SER A 105 8.37 2.77 -8.46
CA SER A 105 7.85 1.82 -7.47
C SER A 105 9.00 1.24 -6.66
N GLN A 106 8.77 1.02 -5.36
CA GLN A 106 9.71 0.38 -4.45
C GLN A 106 9.01 -0.68 -3.62
N GLU A 107 9.78 -1.69 -3.23
CA GLU A 107 9.30 -2.82 -2.44
C GLU A 107 9.95 -2.83 -1.07
N PHE A 108 9.16 -3.22 -0.05
CA PHE A 108 9.65 -3.48 1.30
C PHE A 108 9.26 -4.86 1.77
N SER A 109 10.14 -5.51 2.49
CA SER A 109 9.83 -6.76 3.17
C SER A 109 8.85 -6.54 4.32
N PRO A 110 8.06 -7.56 4.72
CA PRO A 110 7.20 -7.49 5.89
C PRO A 110 7.94 -7.07 7.16
N ARG A 111 9.18 -7.52 7.32
CA ARG A 111 10.03 -7.18 8.46
C ARG A 111 10.38 -5.69 8.47
N GLU A 112 10.72 -5.11 7.33
CA GLU A 112 11.03 -3.68 7.22
C GLU A 112 9.82 -2.81 7.54
N ILE A 113 8.64 -3.21 7.04
CA ILE A 113 7.38 -2.50 7.29
C ILE A 113 7.05 -2.52 8.79
N LYS A 114 7.10 -3.70 9.42
CA LYS A 114 6.87 -3.86 10.86
C LYS A 114 7.87 -3.08 11.71
N GLN A 115 9.15 -3.14 11.36
CA GLN A 115 10.20 -2.37 12.03
C GLN A 115 9.94 -0.87 11.94
N SER A 116 9.48 -0.38 10.81
CA SER A 116 9.23 1.05 10.59
C SER A 116 8.06 1.58 11.42
N ILE A 117 6.97 0.82 11.54
CA ILE A 117 5.74 1.33 12.19
C ILE A 117 5.63 0.95 13.67
N VAL A 118 6.15 -0.21 14.07
CA VAL A 118 6.07 -0.71 15.46
C VAL A 118 7.40 -0.58 16.20
N GLY A 119 8.52 -0.49 15.46
CA GLY A 119 9.86 -0.58 16.03
C GLY A 119 10.34 -2.01 16.26
N ASN A 120 9.58 -3.01 15.80
CA ASN A 120 9.90 -4.44 15.94
C ASN A 120 9.50 -5.19 14.66
N GLY A 121 10.51 -5.73 13.94
CA GLY A 121 10.29 -6.48 12.71
C GLY A 121 9.53 -7.80 12.86
N SER A 122 9.36 -8.29 14.08
CA SER A 122 8.59 -9.50 14.42
C SER A 122 7.19 -9.18 14.96
N ALA A 123 6.73 -7.93 14.85
CA ALA A 123 5.42 -7.51 15.33
C ALA A 123 4.29 -8.33 14.69
N SER A 124 3.21 -8.52 15.45
CA SER A 124 1.98 -9.14 14.94
C SER A 124 1.18 -8.18 14.05
N LYS A 125 0.24 -8.71 13.27
CA LYS A 125 -0.68 -7.89 12.49
C LYS A 125 -1.53 -6.98 13.38
N GLU A 126 -1.93 -7.45 14.55
CA GLU A 126 -2.70 -6.70 15.54
C GLU A 126 -1.89 -5.52 16.08
N GLN A 127 -0.60 -5.70 16.33
CA GLN A 127 0.30 -4.63 16.76
C GLN A 127 0.49 -3.57 15.67
N VAL A 128 0.61 -3.98 14.40
CA VAL A 128 0.66 -3.06 13.26
C VAL A 128 -0.64 -2.26 13.16
N ALA A 129 -1.80 -2.92 13.18
CA ALA A 129 -3.11 -2.25 13.11
C ALA A 129 -3.32 -1.27 14.28
N PHE A 130 -2.91 -1.65 15.50
CA PHE A 130 -2.95 -0.78 16.67
C PHE A 130 -2.10 0.49 16.49
N MET A 131 -0.87 0.36 15.98
CA MET A 131 -0.01 1.51 15.75
C MET A 131 -0.54 2.42 14.64
N VAL A 132 -1.05 1.86 13.53
CA VAL A 132 -1.72 2.61 12.47
C VAL A 132 -2.88 3.44 13.02
N LYS A 133 -3.75 2.80 13.81
CA LYS A 133 -4.88 3.47 14.47
C LYS A 133 -4.43 4.62 15.34
N LYS A 134 -3.38 4.41 16.15
CA LYS A 134 -2.85 5.40 17.09
C LYS A 134 -2.21 6.59 16.37
N ILE A 135 -1.38 6.33 15.36
CA ILE A 135 -0.64 7.37 14.63
C ILE A 135 -1.60 8.29 13.87
N PHE A 136 -2.57 7.71 13.16
CA PHE A 136 -3.49 8.46 12.30
C PHE A 136 -4.84 8.78 12.97
N LYS A 137 -5.04 8.41 14.23
CA LYS A 137 -6.27 8.65 15.02
C LYS A 137 -7.52 8.12 14.30
N LEU A 138 -7.44 6.89 13.78
CA LEU A 138 -8.51 6.29 12.98
C LEU A 138 -9.55 5.60 13.84
N ASP A 139 -10.81 5.65 13.39
CA ASP A 139 -11.89 4.85 13.95
C ASP A 139 -11.81 3.39 13.54
N ASP A 140 -12.36 2.48 14.36
CA ASP A 140 -12.43 1.06 14.05
C ASP A 140 -13.19 0.77 12.76
N SER A 141 -14.10 1.65 12.36
CA SER A 141 -14.84 1.54 11.10
C SER A 141 -13.94 1.58 9.85
N VAL A 142 -12.86 2.35 9.89
CA VAL A 142 -11.89 2.48 8.79
C VAL A 142 -11.03 1.22 8.68
N LEU A 143 -10.67 0.62 9.82
CA LEU A 143 -9.77 -0.54 9.90
C LEU A 143 -10.49 -1.89 9.92
N LYS A 144 -11.79 -1.94 9.60
CA LYS A 144 -12.56 -3.20 9.53
C LYS A 144 -11.94 -4.26 8.62
N LYS A 145 -11.06 -3.85 7.70
CA LYS A 145 -10.33 -4.74 6.79
C LYS A 145 -8.83 -4.55 6.98
N ASN A 146 -8.14 -5.61 7.33
CA ASN A 146 -6.70 -5.63 7.58
C ASN A 146 -5.88 -5.09 6.40
N ASP A 147 -6.34 -5.32 5.16
CA ASP A 147 -5.67 -4.85 3.95
C ASP A 147 -5.48 -3.32 3.92
N ILE A 148 -6.37 -2.55 4.58
CA ILE A 148 -6.23 -1.08 4.70
C ILE A 148 -5.12 -0.72 5.67
N SER A 149 -5.09 -1.34 6.85
CA SER A 149 -4.02 -1.09 7.84
C SER A 149 -2.65 -1.51 7.31
N ASP A 150 -2.59 -2.63 6.58
CA ASP A 150 -1.36 -3.12 5.95
C ASP A 150 -0.87 -2.12 4.87
N ALA A 151 -1.76 -1.59 4.02
CA ALA A 151 -1.42 -0.57 3.03
C ALA A 151 -0.94 0.76 3.67
N ILE A 152 -1.56 1.18 4.78
CA ILE A 152 -1.11 2.36 5.53
C ILE A 152 0.30 2.13 6.10
N ALA A 153 0.58 0.94 6.63
CA ALA A 153 1.90 0.59 7.15
C ALA A 153 2.98 0.58 6.05
N VAL A 154 2.65 0.08 4.85
CA VAL A 154 3.53 0.14 3.67
C VAL A 154 3.84 1.59 3.31
N ALA A 155 2.81 2.43 3.21
CA ALA A 155 2.97 3.85 2.91
C ALA A 155 3.82 4.57 3.96
N TRP A 156 3.58 4.31 5.25
CA TRP A 156 4.37 4.85 6.35
C TRP A 156 5.85 4.48 6.24
N CYS A 157 6.14 3.21 5.96
CA CYS A 157 7.51 2.73 5.77
C CYS A 157 8.21 3.48 4.63
N GLY A 158 7.53 3.66 3.50
CA GLY A 158 8.04 4.41 2.36
C GLY A 158 8.35 5.86 2.69
N LEU A 159 7.40 6.54 3.36
CA LEU A 159 7.53 7.96 3.65
C LEU A 159 8.65 8.29 4.65
N ASN A 160 8.97 7.37 5.57
CA ASN A 160 10.07 7.54 6.53
C ASN A 160 11.46 7.23 5.93
N ARG A 161 11.51 6.71 4.71
CA ARG A 161 12.76 6.42 3.99
C ARG A 161 13.02 7.35 2.82
N THR A 162 12.06 8.22 2.50
CA THR A 162 12.18 9.34 1.55
C THR A 162 12.42 10.65 2.29
#